data_64bec66aa3b9c166cfcb725d3d15a885
#
_entry.id   64bec66aa3b9c166cfcb725d3d15a885
#
_cell.length_a   1.000
_cell.length_b   1.000
_cell.length_c   1.000
_cell.angle_alpha   90.00
_cell.angle_beta   90.00
_cell.angle_gamma   90.00
#
_symmetry.space_group_name_H-M   'P 1'
#
loop_
_entity.id
_entity.type
_entity.pdbx_description
1 polymer ?
#
loop_
_entity_poly.entity_id
_entity_poly.type
_entity_poly.pdbx_seq_one_letter_code
_entity_poly.pdbx_strand_id
1 'polypeptide(L)'
;MDDLRVIVGAATDAGAVREQNEDALYVADPMVDPVPDNGLLLALADGMGGYQRGEVASQLAIETLREVYYAEPVGPTDIPQRLKRAFRTANERIFAGGSAAGEENMMGTTLVAAAIRGVDLTVANLGDSRSYLVPAKRAT
;
A
#
# COMPACT_ATOMS: atom_id res chain seq x y z
N MET A 1 -15.28 -17.15 19.86
CA MET A 1 -14.74 -16.95 18.51
C MET A 1 -13.23 -16.82 18.62
N ASP A 2 -12.52 -17.69 17.97
CA ASP A 2 -11.06 -17.62 17.99
C ASP A 2 -10.62 -16.34 17.28
N ASP A 3 -9.77 -15.57 17.95
CA ASP A 3 -9.21 -14.37 17.33
C ASP A 3 -8.32 -14.76 16.17
N LEU A 4 -8.52 -14.12 15.05
CA LEU A 4 -7.66 -14.32 13.89
C LEU A 4 -6.25 -13.82 14.21
N ARG A 5 -5.29 -14.74 14.17
CA ARG A 5 -3.88 -14.36 14.32
C ARG A 5 -3.26 -14.14 12.97
N VAL A 6 -2.77 -12.94 12.75
CA VAL A 6 -2.06 -12.57 11.52
C VAL A 6 -0.55 -12.57 11.78
N ILE A 7 0.19 -13.27 10.91
CA ILE A 7 1.65 -13.26 10.91
C ILE A 7 2.08 -12.64 9.59
N VAL A 8 2.91 -11.61 9.64
CA VAL A 8 3.36 -10.87 8.47
C VAL A 8 4.85 -11.04 8.29
N GLY A 9 5.26 -11.36 7.06
CA GLY A 9 6.64 -11.28 6.62
C GLY A 9 6.74 -10.30 5.46
N ALA A 10 7.80 -9.52 5.41
CA ALA A 10 8.02 -8.55 4.34
C ALA A 10 9.49 -8.50 3.96
N ALA A 11 9.77 -8.34 2.67
CA ALA A 11 11.11 -8.22 2.14
C ALA A 11 11.13 -7.38 0.87
N THR A 12 12.21 -6.65 0.67
CA THR A 12 12.46 -5.89 -0.55
C THR A 12 13.94 -5.90 -0.87
N ASP A 13 14.29 -5.84 -2.16
CA ASP A 13 15.67 -5.87 -2.64
C ASP A 13 15.75 -5.12 -3.97
N ALA A 14 16.79 -4.32 -4.16
CA ALA A 14 17.05 -3.62 -5.43
C ALA A 14 17.40 -4.57 -6.58
N GLY A 15 17.83 -5.79 -6.29
CA GLY A 15 18.32 -6.74 -7.27
C GLY A 15 19.79 -6.50 -7.64
N ALA A 16 20.31 -7.36 -8.54
CA ALA A 16 21.73 -7.35 -8.89
C ALA A 16 22.12 -6.27 -9.93
N VAL A 17 21.16 -5.71 -10.64
CA VAL A 17 21.39 -4.84 -11.82
C VAL A 17 21.08 -3.37 -11.54
N ARG A 18 20.08 -3.08 -10.71
CA ARG A 18 19.65 -1.71 -10.40
C ARG A 18 20.42 -1.15 -9.23
N GLU A 19 20.85 0.10 -9.32
CA GLU A 19 21.54 0.80 -8.23
C GLU A 19 20.58 1.20 -7.12
N GLN A 20 19.28 1.42 -7.44
CA GLN A 20 18.28 1.84 -6.50
C GLN A 20 17.06 0.93 -6.49
N ASN A 21 16.50 0.76 -5.30
CA ASN A 21 15.22 0.11 -5.10
C ASN A 21 14.12 1.17 -5.17
N GLU A 22 13.32 1.13 -6.23
CA GLU A 22 12.19 2.02 -6.44
C GLU A 22 10.89 1.49 -5.83
N ASP A 23 10.95 0.33 -5.19
CA ASP A 23 9.83 -0.25 -4.48
C ASP A 23 9.70 0.35 -3.07
N ALA A 24 8.49 0.40 -2.58
CA ALA A 24 8.19 0.74 -1.20
C ALA A 24 7.21 -0.27 -0.62
N LEU A 25 7.37 -0.59 0.64
CA LEU A 25 6.46 -1.47 1.35
C LEU A 25 6.05 -0.86 2.69
N TYR A 26 4.91 -1.30 3.19
CA TYR A 26 4.40 -0.86 4.46
C TYR A 26 3.69 -2.01 5.18
N VAL A 27 4.02 -2.17 6.44
CA VAL A 27 3.32 -3.03 7.38
C VAL A 27 2.92 -2.15 8.57
N ALA A 28 1.64 -2.07 8.87
CA ALA A 28 1.15 -1.26 9.97
C ALA A 28 1.78 -1.71 11.32
N ASP A 29 2.18 -0.73 12.10
CA ASP A 29 2.76 -0.95 13.42
C ASP A 29 1.69 -0.63 14.49
N PRO A 30 1.21 -1.64 15.25
CA PRO A 30 0.21 -1.42 16.28
C PRO A 30 0.63 -0.44 17.38
N MET A 31 1.93 -0.18 17.52
CA MET A 31 2.44 0.80 18.51
C MET A 31 2.29 2.24 18.03
N VAL A 32 2.10 2.46 16.74
CA VAL A 32 2.04 3.80 16.12
C VAL A 32 0.71 4.02 15.41
N ASP A 33 0.21 3.01 14.71
CA ASP A 33 -1.01 3.08 13.92
C ASP A 33 -2.21 2.54 14.70
N PRO A 34 -3.43 3.09 14.51
CA PRO A 34 -4.63 2.64 15.23
C PRO A 34 -5.17 1.31 14.66
N VAL A 35 -4.37 0.26 14.68
CA VAL A 35 -4.70 -1.08 14.17
C VAL A 35 -5.93 -1.70 14.83
N PRO A 36 -6.12 -1.60 16.16
CA PRO A 36 -7.31 -2.18 16.79
C PRO A 36 -8.63 -1.63 16.24
N ASP A 37 -8.66 -0.35 15.90
CA ASP A 37 -9.87 0.31 15.41
C ASP A 37 -10.03 0.20 13.89
N ASN A 38 -8.94 0.39 13.13
CA ASN A 38 -8.98 0.51 11.68
C ASN A 38 -8.53 -0.76 10.95
N GLY A 39 -7.99 -1.73 11.66
CA GLY A 39 -7.43 -2.93 11.06
C GLY A 39 -5.97 -2.81 10.68
N LEU A 40 -5.37 -3.93 10.29
CA LEU A 40 -3.99 -4.04 9.86
C LEU A 40 -3.89 -3.71 8.37
N LEU A 41 -3.15 -2.67 8.05
CA LEU A 41 -2.89 -2.27 6.67
C LEU A 41 -1.52 -2.77 6.22
N LEU A 42 -1.49 -3.41 5.07
CA LEU A 42 -0.28 -3.84 4.36
C LEU A 42 -0.28 -3.22 2.98
N ALA A 43 0.87 -2.80 2.48
CA ALA A 43 0.93 -2.23 1.14
C ALA A 43 2.28 -2.43 0.47
N LEU A 44 2.25 -2.48 -0.86
CA LEU A 44 3.41 -2.50 -1.75
C LEU A 44 3.20 -1.52 -2.88
N ALA A 45 4.27 -0.83 -3.25
CA ALA A 45 4.29 0.06 -4.40
C ALA A 45 5.57 -0.17 -5.21
N ASP A 46 5.43 -0.33 -6.51
CA ASP A 46 6.53 -0.48 -7.47
C ASP A 46 6.59 0.79 -8.33
N GLY A 47 7.59 1.62 -8.07
CA GLY A 47 7.74 2.93 -8.69
C GLY A 47 8.41 2.88 -10.05
N MET A 48 8.08 3.84 -10.91
CA MET A 48 8.68 4.04 -12.22
C MET A 48 8.94 5.53 -12.47
N GLY A 49 10.01 5.83 -13.16
CA GLY A 49 10.38 7.20 -13.52
C GLY A 49 11.89 7.38 -13.63
N GLY A 50 12.31 8.41 -14.39
CA GLY A 50 13.72 8.78 -14.51
C GLY A 50 14.24 9.55 -13.28
N TYR A 51 15.55 9.54 -13.06
CA TYR A 51 16.21 10.32 -12.00
C TYR A 51 15.64 10.12 -10.59
N GLN A 52 15.46 8.85 -10.16
CA GLN A 52 14.95 8.50 -8.82
C GLN A 52 13.47 8.87 -8.59
N ARG A 53 12.75 9.21 -9.64
CA ARG A 53 11.33 9.59 -9.54
C ARG A 53 10.43 8.43 -9.16
N GLY A 54 10.78 7.20 -9.55
CA GLY A 54 10.04 6.01 -9.15
C GLY A 54 10.07 5.80 -7.64
N GLU A 55 11.22 6.01 -7.01
CA GLU A 55 11.35 5.95 -5.54
C GLU A 55 10.46 7.02 -4.88
N VAL A 56 10.47 8.25 -5.38
CA VAL A 56 9.62 9.32 -4.86
C VAL A 56 8.15 8.96 -4.98
N ALA A 57 7.72 8.44 -6.13
CA ALA A 57 6.34 8.07 -6.38
C ALA A 57 5.88 6.93 -5.45
N SER A 58 6.67 5.87 -5.31
CA SER A 58 6.31 4.74 -4.45
C SER A 58 6.25 5.12 -2.97
N GLN A 59 7.21 5.90 -2.50
CA GLN A 59 7.23 6.43 -1.14
C GLN A 59 6.02 7.31 -0.87
N LEU A 60 5.71 8.23 -1.77
CA LEU A 60 4.56 9.13 -1.64
C LEU A 60 3.24 8.37 -1.64
N ALA A 61 3.12 7.32 -2.45
CA ALA A 61 1.93 6.46 -2.46
C ALA A 61 1.72 5.79 -1.11
N ILE A 62 2.78 5.20 -0.55
CA ILE A 62 2.72 4.50 0.75
C ILE A 62 2.40 5.48 1.88
N GLU A 63 3.07 6.61 1.94
CA GLU A 63 2.83 7.63 2.97
C GLU A 63 1.41 8.17 2.91
N THR A 64 0.91 8.46 1.71
CA THR A 64 -0.45 8.95 1.52
C THR A 64 -1.48 7.90 1.89
N LEU A 65 -1.27 6.65 1.48
CA LEU A 65 -2.15 5.55 1.83
C LEU A 65 -2.29 5.41 3.36
N ARG A 66 -1.18 5.37 4.05
CA ARG A 66 -1.15 5.29 5.51
C ARG A 66 -1.87 6.47 6.15
N GLU A 67 -1.54 7.69 5.75
CA GLU A 67 -2.13 8.92 6.28
C GLU A 67 -3.65 8.92 6.13
N VAL A 68 -4.16 8.68 4.94
CA VAL A 68 -5.60 8.71 4.66
C VAL A 68 -6.32 7.55 5.33
N TYR A 69 -5.74 6.35 5.32
CA TYR A 69 -6.36 5.17 5.91
C TYR A 69 -6.54 5.29 7.43
N TYR A 70 -5.55 5.84 8.10
CA TYR A 70 -5.54 5.96 9.56
C TYR A 70 -5.93 7.33 10.11
N ALA A 71 -6.36 8.27 9.23
CA ALA A 71 -6.70 9.63 9.65
C ALA A 71 -7.88 9.69 10.62
N GLU A 72 -8.85 8.79 10.45
CA GLU A 72 -10.09 8.75 11.24
C GLU A 72 -10.47 7.30 11.51
N PRO A 73 -11.23 7.02 12.59
CA PRO A 73 -11.78 5.69 12.81
C PRO A 73 -12.60 5.20 11.60
N VAL A 74 -12.41 3.95 11.22
CA VAL A 74 -13.18 3.33 10.14
C VAL A 74 -14.49 2.79 10.71
N GLY A 75 -15.61 3.19 10.11
CA GLY A 75 -16.92 2.62 10.41
C GLY A 75 -16.99 1.14 9.98
N PRO A 76 -18.02 0.39 10.43
CA PRO A 76 -18.09 -1.08 10.23
C PRO A 76 -18.07 -1.52 8.76
N THR A 77 -18.45 -0.65 7.82
CA THR A 77 -18.62 -0.98 6.39
C THR A 77 -17.72 -0.17 5.46
N ASP A 78 -16.81 0.64 5.99
CA ASP A 78 -16.16 1.70 5.22
C ASP A 78 -14.75 1.39 4.72
N ILE A 79 -14.21 0.19 4.97
CA ILE A 79 -12.84 -0.16 4.56
C ILE A 79 -12.65 -0.04 3.04
N PRO A 80 -13.53 -0.62 2.18
CA PRO A 80 -13.39 -0.45 0.73
C PRO A 80 -13.43 1.01 0.28
N GLN A 81 -14.30 1.82 0.84
CA GLN A 81 -14.41 3.24 0.52
C GLN A 81 -13.18 4.02 1.00
N ARG A 82 -12.67 3.68 2.17
CA ARG A 82 -11.46 4.26 2.73
C ARG A 82 -10.24 3.99 1.85
N LEU A 83 -10.06 2.75 1.42
CA LEU A 83 -8.99 2.38 0.49
C LEU A 83 -9.12 3.11 -0.85
N LYS A 84 -10.32 3.18 -1.39
CA LYS A 84 -10.58 3.89 -2.65
C LYS A 84 -10.20 5.37 -2.54
N ARG A 85 -10.58 6.03 -1.45
CA ARG A 85 -10.22 7.43 -1.19
C ARG A 85 -8.70 7.60 -1.04
N ALA A 86 -8.04 6.69 -0.33
CA ALA A 86 -6.59 6.73 -0.14
C ALA A 86 -5.84 6.57 -1.47
N PHE A 87 -6.28 5.65 -2.33
CA PHE A 87 -5.70 5.44 -3.65
C PHE A 87 -5.89 6.67 -4.54
N ARG A 88 -7.07 7.27 -4.51
CA ARG A 88 -7.35 8.49 -5.27
C ARG A 88 -6.49 9.66 -4.81
N THR A 89 -6.36 9.87 -3.52
CA THR A 89 -5.51 10.92 -2.95
C THR A 89 -4.05 10.70 -3.30
N ALA A 90 -3.57 9.46 -3.23
CA ALA A 90 -2.21 9.13 -3.65
C ALA A 90 -1.97 9.48 -5.12
N ASN A 91 -2.90 9.11 -6.00
CA ASN A 91 -2.82 9.44 -7.43
C ASN A 91 -2.77 10.94 -7.67
N GLU A 92 -3.61 11.71 -7.00
CA GLU A 92 -3.62 13.17 -7.12
C GLU A 92 -2.31 13.80 -6.69
N ARG A 93 -1.74 13.36 -5.58
CA ARG A 93 -0.46 13.86 -5.06
C ARG A 93 0.72 13.52 -5.96
N ILE A 94 0.75 12.29 -6.49
CA ILE A 94 1.81 11.85 -7.40
C ILE A 94 1.73 12.61 -8.72
N PHE A 95 0.52 12.76 -9.27
CA PHE A 95 0.31 13.52 -10.50
C PHE A 95 0.74 14.99 -10.33
N ALA A 96 0.35 15.65 -9.24
CA ALA A 96 0.72 17.02 -8.94
C ALA A 96 2.24 17.19 -8.79
N GLY A 97 2.91 16.24 -8.13
CA GLY A 97 4.37 16.26 -7.97
C GLY A 97 5.11 16.06 -9.29
N GLY A 98 4.64 15.15 -10.13
CA GLY A 98 5.19 14.93 -11.47
C GLY A 98 4.97 16.11 -12.40
N SER A 99 3.76 16.66 -12.43
CA SER A 99 3.43 17.83 -13.28
C SER A 99 4.21 19.08 -12.90
N ALA A 100 4.42 19.31 -11.61
CA ALA A 100 5.20 20.45 -11.12
C ALA A 100 6.68 20.38 -11.55
N ALA A 101 7.21 19.18 -11.76
CA ALA A 101 8.59 18.95 -12.16
C ALA A 101 8.79 18.96 -13.69
N GLY A 102 7.72 19.06 -14.49
CA GLY A 102 7.71 19.04 -15.96
C GLY A 102 7.51 17.65 -16.52
N GLU A 103 7.09 17.55 -17.80
CA GLU A 103 6.78 16.28 -18.47
C GLU A 103 7.97 15.29 -18.49
N GLU A 104 9.20 15.79 -18.59
CA GLU A 104 10.40 14.97 -18.57
C GLU A 104 10.67 14.27 -17.23
N ASN A 105 10.02 14.72 -16.17
CA ASN A 105 10.16 14.21 -14.81
C ASN A 105 8.88 13.55 -14.31
N MET A 106 8.03 13.06 -15.20
CA MET A 106 6.86 12.29 -14.85
C MET A 106 7.24 11.06 -14.04
N MET A 107 6.47 10.79 -13.00
CA MET A 107 6.66 9.64 -12.11
C MET A 107 5.36 8.88 -11.94
N GLY A 108 5.47 7.62 -11.67
CA GLY A 108 4.32 6.77 -11.41
C GLY A 108 4.67 5.62 -10.49
N THR A 109 3.67 4.95 -10.00
CA THR A 109 3.85 3.76 -9.18
C THR A 109 2.62 2.87 -9.28
N THR A 110 2.84 1.58 -9.14
CA THR A 110 1.75 0.66 -8.80
C THR A 110 1.41 0.83 -7.32
N LEU A 111 0.26 0.36 -6.90
CA LEU A 111 -0.10 0.30 -5.49
C LEU A 111 -1.01 -0.90 -5.25
N VAL A 112 -0.60 -1.74 -4.31
CA VAL A 112 -1.40 -2.85 -3.81
C VAL A 112 -1.53 -2.70 -2.31
N ALA A 113 -2.73 -2.84 -1.80
CA ALA A 113 -3.00 -2.76 -0.37
C ALA A 113 -3.92 -3.89 0.08
N ALA A 114 -3.72 -4.35 1.29
CA ALA A 114 -4.58 -5.29 1.98
C ALA A 114 -4.90 -4.74 3.37
N ALA A 115 -6.17 -4.72 3.71
CA ALA A 115 -6.63 -4.33 5.04
C ALA A 115 -7.32 -5.51 5.70
N ILE A 116 -6.85 -5.87 6.90
CA ILE A 116 -7.39 -6.98 7.68
C ILE A 116 -8.00 -6.41 8.96
N ARG A 117 -9.30 -6.54 9.10
CA ARG A 117 -10.04 -6.11 10.30
C ARG A 117 -10.95 -7.23 10.76
N GLY A 118 -10.70 -7.75 11.96
CA GLY A 118 -11.41 -8.93 12.43
C GLY A 118 -11.14 -10.12 11.51
N VAL A 119 -12.17 -10.67 10.89
CA VAL A 119 -12.08 -11.78 9.94
C VAL A 119 -12.22 -11.34 8.48
N ASP A 120 -12.33 -10.04 8.25
CA ASP A 120 -12.53 -9.47 6.93
C ASP A 120 -11.19 -9.04 6.31
N LEU A 121 -10.98 -9.47 5.09
CA LEU A 121 -9.85 -9.06 4.25
C LEU A 121 -10.37 -8.25 3.06
N THR A 122 -9.86 -7.05 2.90
CA THR A 122 -10.11 -6.21 1.74
C THR A 122 -8.81 -5.97 1.00
N VAL A 123 -8.80 -6.24 -0.30
CA VAL A 123 -7.62 -6.02 -1.16
C VAL A 123 -7.97 -5.00 -2.23
N ALA A 124 -7.06 -4.07 -2.45
CA ALA A 124 -7.14 -3.09 -3.53
C ALA A 124 -5.85 -3.14 -4.36
N ASN A 125 -5.98 -3.04 -5.68
CA ASN A 125 -4.87 -3.13 -6.61
C ASN A 125 -5.02 -2.10 -7.72
N LEU A 126 -3.95 -1.37 -7.97
CA LEU A 126 -3.84 -0.44 -9.09
C LEU A 126 -2.51 -0.65 -9.80
N GLY A 127 -2.56 -1.11 -11.03
CA GLY A 127 -1.37 -1.41 -11.83
C GLY A 127 -1.12 -2.90 -12.01
N ASP A 128 0.11 -3.27 -12.35
CA ASP A 128 0.51 -4.64 -12.69
C ASP A 128 1.19 -5.41 -11.54
N SER A 129 1.31 -4.81 -10.37
CA SER A 129 1.66 -5.55 -9.15
C SER A 129 0.52 -6.49 -8.76
N ARG A 130 0.82 -7.59 -8.10
CA ARG A 130 -0.15 -8.67 -7.89
C ARG A 130 -0.33 -9.03 -6.42
N SER A 131 -1.55 -9.43 -6.09
CA SER A 131 -1.89 -10.04 -4.81
C SER A 131 -2.45 -11.42 -5.05
N TYR A 132 -2.08 -12.37 -4.20
CA TYR A 132 -2.57 -13.74 -4.27
C TYR A 132 -3.18 -14.15 -2.93
N LEU A 133 -4.41 -14.63 -2.98
CA LEU A 133 -5.05 -15.27 -1.84
C LEU A 133 -4.87 -16.79 -1.99
N VAL A 134 -4.10 -17.38 -1.10
CA VAL A 134 -3.82 -18.83 -1.13
C VAL A 134 -4.56 -19.48 0.02
N PRO A 135 -5.61 -20.28 -0.26
CA PRO A 135 -6.33 -20.98 0.80
C PRO A 135 -5.46 -22.09 1.40
N ALA A 136 -5.66 -22.35 2.69
CA ALA A 136 -5.02 -23.47 3.33
C ALA A 136 -5.46 -24.78 2.65
N LYS A 137 -4.52 -25.72 2.48
CA LYS A 137 -4.89 -27.07 2.01
C LYS A 137 -5.81 -27.69 3.04
N ARG A 138 -6.98 -28.15 2.60
CA ARG A 138 -7.83 -28.96 3.46
C ARG A 138 -7.05 -30.20 3.86
N ALA A 139 -6.98 -30.47 5.16
CA ALA A 139 -6.53 -31.78 5.62
C ALA A 139 -7.47 -32.82 5.05
N THR A 140 -6.94 -33.75 4.29
CA THR A 140 -7.68 -34.91 3.78
C THR A 140 -7.63 -36.04 4.81
#